data_ca50b879bf187d45bb2e34c23ad0b4d4
#
_entry.id   ca50b879bf187d45bb2e34c23ad0b4d4
#
_cell.length_a   1.000
_cell.length_b   1.000
_cell.length_c   1.000
_cell.angle_alpha   90.00
_cell.angle_beta   90.00
_cell.angle_gamma   90.00
#
_symmetry.space_group_name_H-M   'P 1'
#
loop_
_entity.id
_entity.type
_entity.pdbx_description
1 polymer ?
#
loop_
_entity_poly.entity_id
_entity_poly.type
_entity_poly.pdbx_seq_one_letter_code
_entity_poly.pdbx_strand_id
1 'polypeptide(L)'
;MDNQLVFDLFSNTCEAAKVLNADTDFCDTLKNMRRQLPPMQVGQYGQLQEWFEDWDHPNDRHRHISHLWGLYPGYQISPYRSPVLFEAAKNTLIQRGDPSTGWSMGWKVCFWARMLDGDHAYQLIKNQLTYVSPEIQKGQGGGTYPNLFDAHPPFQI
;
A
#
# COMPACT_ATOMS: atom_id res chain seq x y z
N MET A 1 -3.11 6.17 6.55
CA MET A 1 -1.67 5.82 6.47
C MET A 1 -0.96 6.05 7.79
N ASP A 2 -0.96 7.25 8.36
CA ASP A 2 -0.13 7.62 9.52
C ASP A 2 -0.33 6.70 10.73
N ASN A 3 -1.57 6.38 11.09
CA ASN A 3 -1.87 5.45 12.18
C ASN A 3 -1.29 4.05 11.94
N GLN A 4 -1.23 3.59 10.69
CA GLN A 4 -0.65 2.28 10.31
C GLN A 4 0.87 2.30 10.46
N LEU A 5 1.52 3.41 10.05
CA LEU A 5 2.96 3.61 10.23
C LEU A 5 3.35 3.67 11.71
N VAL A 6 2.60 4.43 12.51
CA VAL A 6 2.83 4.52 13.96
C VAL A 6 2.61 3.16 14.63
N PHE A 7 1.58 2.42 14.22
CA PHE A 7 1.35 1.07 14.71
C PHE A 7 2.54 0.16 14.44
N ASP A 8 3.08 0.17 13.21
CA ASP A 8 4.24 -0.64 12.84
C ASP A 8 5.49 -0.19 13.61
N LEU A 9 5.73 1.11 13.71
CA LEU A 9 6.86 1.65 14.46
C LEU A 9 6.84 1.15 15.92
N PHE A 10 5.72 1.31 16.61
CA PHE A 10 5.60 0.89 18.00
C PHE A 10 5.74 -0.63 18.15
N SER A 11 5.17 -1.39 17.22
CA SER A 11 5.25 -2.85 17.24
C SER A 11 6.68 -3.33 17.02
N ASN A 12 7.35 -2.81 15.99
CA ASN A 12 8.70 -3.20 15.63
C ASN A 12 9.72 -2.77 16.69
N THR A 13 9.52 -1.61 17.32
CA THR A 13 10.35 -1.16 18.44
C THR A 13 10.25 -2.13 19.61
N CYS A 14 9.03 -2.57 19.96
CA CYS A 14 8.84 -3.54 21.03
C CYS A 14 9.43 -4.91 20.70
N GLU A 15 9.35 -5.37 19.45
CA GLU A 15 9.99 -6.62 19.05
C GLU A 15 11.52 -6.52 19.10
N ALA A 16 12.09 -5.39 18.66
CA ALA A 16 13.53 -5.15 18.75
C ALA A 16 14.00 -5.12 20.23
N ALA A 17 13.29 -4.40 21.09
CA ALA A 17 13.59 -4.36 22.52
C ALA A 17 13.55 -5.74 23.18
N LYS A 18 12.57 -6.56 22.80
CA LYS A 18 12.47 -7.96 23.26
C LYS A 18 13.69 -8.79 22.85
N VAL A 19 14.14 -8.67 21.58
CA VAL A 19 15.32 -9.37 21.08
C VAL A 19 16.59 -8.93 21.83
N LEU A 20 16.68 -7.62 22.11
CA LEU A 20 17.82 -7.03 22.81
C LEU A 20 17.75 -7.18 24.33
N ASN A 21 16.62 -7.66 24.86
CA ASN A 21 16.33 -7.72 26.29
C ASN A 21 16.53 -6.36 27.00
N ALA A 22 15.97 -5.30 26.39
CA ALA A 22 16.12 -3.91 26.83
C ALA A 22 14.78 -3.16 26.81
N ASP A 23 14.71 -2.01 27.50
CA ASP A 23 13.63 -1.01 27.38
C ASP A 23 12.19 -1.53 27.60
N THR A 24 12.01 -2.47 28.53
CA THR A 24 10.70 -3.12 28.82
C THR A 24 9.62 -2.08 29.17
N ASP A 25 9.92 -1.13 30.08
CA ASP A 25 8.96 -0.11 30.53
C ASP A 25 8.55 0.83 29.38
N PHE A 26 9.51 1.16 28.52
CA PHE A 26 9.23 1.94 27.32
C PHE A 26 8.30 1.18 26.36
N CYS A 27 8.53 -0.12 26.17
CA CYS A 27 7.65 -0.96 25.36
C CYS A 27 6.23 -1.03 25.91
N ASP A 28 6.04 -1.05 27.22
CA ASP A 28 4.69 -1.04 27.80
C ASP A 28 3.99 0.29 27.56
N THR A 29 4.74 1.40 27.61
CA THR A 29 4.23 2.70 27.19
C THR A 29 3.79 2.69 25.73
N LEU A 30 4.64 2.19 24.80
CA LEU A 30 4.31 2.11 23.38
C LEU A 30 3.10 1.21 23.10
N LYS A 31 2.98 0.08 23.78
CA LYS A 31 1.80 -0.80 23.67
C LYS A 31 0.51 -0.08 24.09
N ASN A 32 0.57 0.71 25.15
CA ASN A 32 -0.59 1.47 25.62
C ASN A 32 -0.98 2.56 24.60
N MET A 33 0.00 3.30 24.06
CA MET A 33 -0.24 4.30 23.01
C MET A 33 -0.82 3.65 21.74
N ARG A 34 -0.28 2.49 21.32
CA ARG A 34 -0.76 1.75 20.15
C ARG A 34 -2.23 1.34 20.26
N ARG A 35 -2.71 1.00 21.47
CA ARG A 35 -4.14 0.66 21.69
C ARG A 35 -5.07 1.84 21.55
N GLN A 36 -4.55 3.07 21.58
CA GLN A 36 -5.33 4.30 21.43
C GLN A 36 -5.39 4.78 19.98
N LEU A 37 -4.64 4.14 19.05
CA LEU A 37 -4.71 4.48 17.64
C LEU A 37 -6.10 4.16 17.08
N PRO A 38 -6.70 5.06 16.29
CA PRO A 38 -7.95 4.80 15.62
C PRO A 38 -7.87 3.53 14.77
N PRO A 39 -8.90 2.67 14.78
CA PRO A 39 -8.93 1.49 13.94
C PRO A 39 -9.06 1.85 12.47
N MET A 40 -8.59 0.97 11.59
CA MET A 40 -8.90 1.03 10.17
C MET A 40 -10.39 0.80 9.97
N GLN A 41 -11.01 1.53 9.03
CA GLN A 41 -12.44 1.51 8.77
C GLN A 41 -12.74 1.06 7.34
N VAL A 42 -13.90 0.43 7.17
CA VAL A 42 -14.45 0.08 5.86
C VAL A 42 -15.49 1.13 5.49
N GLY A 43 -15.35 1.75 4.33
CA GLY A 43 -16.24 2.80 3.87
C GLY A 43 -17.49 2.28 3.19
N GLN A 44 -18.37 3.20 2.80
CA GLN A 44 -19.69 2.92 2.22
C GLN A 44 -19.66 2.13 0.90
N TYR A 45 -18.53 2.13 0.21
CA TYR A 45 -18.32 1.35 -1.03
C TYR A 45 -17.58 0.03 -0.80
N GLY A 46 -17.43 -0.39 0.46
CA GLY A 46 -16.69 -1.59 0.84
C GLY A 46 -15.17 -1.47 0.72
N GLN A 47 -14.65 -0.27 0.46
CA GLN A 47 -13.23 0.02 0.39
C GLN A 47 -12.61 0.25 1.78
N LEU A 48 -11.30 0.11 1.90
CA LEU A 48 -10.58 0.58 3.08
C LEU A 48 -10.51 2.10 3.03
N GLN A 49 -11.02 2.78 4.07
CA GLN A 49 -11.04 4.24 4.11
C GLN A 49 -9.62 4.81 4.09
N GLU A 50 -9.39 5.81 3.23
CA GLU A 50 -8.16 6.59 3.21
C GLU A 50 -8.13 7.63 4.34
N TRP A 51 -9.29 8.25 4.60
CA TRP A 51 -9.46 9.34 5.54
C TRP A 51 -10.20 8.89 6.79
N PHE A 52 -10.18 9.69 7.83
CA PHE A 52 -10.93 9.43 9.06
C PHE A 52 -12.45 9.44 8.79
N GLU A 53 -12.90 10.42 8.01
CA GLU A 53 -14.26 10.47 7.48
C GLU A 53 -14.30 9.75 6.13
N ASP A 54 -15.46 9.19 5.79
CA ASP A 54 -15.66 8.43 4.54
C ASP A 54 -15.84 9.37 3.33
N TRP A 55 -14.75 10.03 2.94
CA TRP A 55 -14.69 10.94 1.79
C TRP A 55 -14.24 10.25 0.50
N ASP A 56 -14.00 8.96 0.54
CA ASP A 56 -13.56 8.23 -0.62
C ASP A 56 -14.62 8.20 -1.71
N HIS A 57 -14.17 8.26 -2.95
CA HIS A 57 -15.05 8.21 -4.11
C HIS A 57 -14.72 7.00 -4.99
N PRO A 58 -15.72 6.19 -5.41
CA PRO A 58 -15.47 4.93 -6.14
C PRO A 58 -14.83 5.12 -7.52
N ASN A 59 -14.89 6.34 -8.07
CA ASN A 59 -14.25 6.70 -9.33
C ASN A 59 -12.89 7.38 -9.17
N ASP A 60 -12.39 7.52 -7.94
CA ASP A 60 -11.05 8.04 -7.72
C ASP A 60 -10.00 7.05 -8.27
N ARG A 61 -9.22 7.52 -9.22
CA ARG A 61 -8.13 6.78 -9.88
C ARG A 61 -6.76 7.31 -9.49
N HIS A 62 -6.67 8.01 -8.37
CA HIS A 62 -5.38 8.50 -7.90
C HIS A 62 -4.40 7.34 -7.73
N ARG A 63 -3.20 7.50 -8.29
CA ARG A 63 -2.19 6.44 -8.30
C ARG A 63 -1.67 6.06 -6.93
N HIS A 64 -1.69 7.01 -5.98
CA HIS A 64 -1.22 6.77 -4.63
C HIS A 64 -2.31 6.10 -3.80
N ILE A 65 -1.95 5.00 -3.16
CA ILE A 65 -2.83 4.18 -2.31
C ILE A 65 -2.13 3.87 -0.98
N SER A 66 -1.50 4.89 -0.41
CA SER A 66 -0.67 4.77 0.80
C SER A 66 -1.45 4.32 2.05
N HIS A 67 -2.78 4.48 2.05
CA HIS A 67 -3.64 3.94 3.11
C HIS A 67 -3.70 2.41 3.14
N LEU A 68 -3.15 1.73 2.12
CA LEU A 68 -2.94 0.29 2.13
C LEU A 68 -1.58 -0.14 2.74
N TRP A 69 -0.88 0.77 3.42
CA TRP A 69 0.37 0.44 4.14
C TRP A 69 0.23 -0.80 5.01
N GLY A 70 -0.89 -0.94 5.71
CA GLY A 70 -1.17 -2.08 6.58
C GLY A 70 -1.24 -3.43 5.86
N LEU A 71 -1.45 -3.45 4.53
CA LEU A 71 -1.34 -4.63 3.69
C LEU A 71 0.11 -4.89 3.27
N TYR A 72 0.79 -3.85 2.76
CA TYR A 72 2.20 -3.88 2.37
C TYR A 72 2.80 -2.46 2.39
N PRO A 73 4.01 -2.26 2.96
CA PRO A 73 4.92 -3.25 3.53
C PRO A 73 4.51 -3.76 4.93
N GLY A 74 3.53 -3.13 5.56
CA GLY A 74 2.98 -3.58 6.83
C GLY A 74 2.38 -4.98 6.75
N TYR A 75 1.92 -5.48 7.90
CA TYR A 75 1.36 -6.83 8.05
C TYR A 75 0.08 -6.86 8.90
N GLN A 76 -0.54 -5.70 9.07
CA GLN A 76 -1.76 -5.53 9.87
C GLN A 76 -2.98 -6.13 9.17
N ILE A 77 -3.00 -6.07 7.82
CA ILE A 77 -4.06 -6.60 6.98
C ILE A 77 -3.62 -7.96 6.42
N SER A 78 -4.44 -8.98 6.66
CA SER A 78 -4.14 -10.35 6.27
C SER A 78 -5.45 -11.13 6.08
N PRO A 79 -5.55 -12.07 5.10
CA PRO A 79 -6.75 -12.88 4.91
C PRO A 79 -7.07 -13.75 6.13
N TYR A 80 -6.05 -14.04 6.94
CA TYR A 80 -6.17 -14.95 8.08
C TYR A 80 -6.55 -14.24 9.39
N ARG A 81 -6.10 -13.00 9.59
CA ARG A 81 -6.26 -12.28 10.86
C ARG A 81 -7.27 -11.14 10.79
N SER A 82 -7.48 -10.58 9.62
CA SER A 82 -8.36 -9.43 9.39
C SER A 82 -9.10 -9.55 8.04
N PRO A 83 -9.90 -10.62 7.83
CA PRO A 83 -10.50 -10.91 6.53
C PRO A 83 -11.38 -9.76 6.01
N VAL A 84 -12.09 -9.06 6.88
CA VAL A 84 -12.94 -7.92 6.49
C VAL A 84 -12.09 -6.77 5.93
N LEU A 85 -10.99 -6.41 6.61
CA LEU A 85 -10.07 -5.37 6.12
C LEU A 85 -9.30 -5.83 4.86
N PHE A 86 -9.06 -7.13 4.74
CA PHE A 86 -8.43 -7.71 3.56
C PHE A 86 -9.31 -7.54 2.32
N GLU A 87 -10.59 -7.86 2.42
CA GLU A 87 -11.56 -7.64 1.33
C GLU A 87 -11.73 -6.14 1.03
N ALA A 88 -11.77 -5.30 2.06
CA ALA A 88 -11.84 -3.85 1.87
C ALA A 88 -10.61 -3.29 1.14
N ALA A 89 -9.43 -3.78 1.46
CA ALA A 89 -8.19 -3.43 0.75
C ALA A 89 -8.22 -3.90 -0.72
N LYS A 90 -8.77 -5.09 -0.99
CA LYS A 90 -8.99 -5.58 -2.35
C LYS A 90 -9.94 -4.68 -3.14
N ASN A 91 -11.05 -4.27 -2.52
CA ASN A 91 -12.00 -3.34 -3.13
C ASN A 91 -11.33 -2.01 -3.45
N THR A 92 -10.48 -1.50 -2.57
CA THR A 92 -9.68 -0.29 -2.84
C THR A 92 -8.80 -0.47 -4.08
N LEU A 93 -8.09 -1.59 -4.21
CA LEU A 93 -7.25 -1.87 -5.38
C LEU A 93 -8.06 -1.91 -6.67
N ILE A 94 -9.21 -2.57 -6.65
CA ILE A 94 -10.13 -2.66 -7.80
C ILE A 94 -10.66 -1.25 -8.17
N GLN A 95 -11.08 -0.47 -7.19
CA GLN A 95 -11.58 0.89 -7.41
C GLN A 95 -10.51 1.82 -7.97
N ARG A 96 -9.28 1.78 -7.45
CA ARG A 96 -8.16 2.60 -7.94
C ARG A 96 -7.65 2.14 -9.30
N GLY A 97 -7.86 0.88 -9.64
CA GLY A 97 -7.46 0.27 -10.91
C GLY A 97 -5.95 0.07 -11.04
N ASP A 98 -5.57 -0.59 -12.12
CA ASP A 98 -4.17 -0.95 -12.37
C ASP A 98 -3.31 0.19 -12.93
N PRO A 99 -3.78 1.02 -13.87
CA PRO A 99 -2.94 2.04 -14.50
C PRO A 99 -2.25 2.91 -13.46
N SER A 100 -0.95 2.98 -13.55
CA SER A 100 -0.08 3.71 -12.62
C SER A 100 1.26 3.99 -13.26
N THR A 101 2.05 4.82 -12.61
CA THR A 101 3.40 5.17 -13.04
C THR A 101 4.41 4.76 -11.97
N GLY A 102 5.61 4.41 -12.40
CA GLY A 102 6.78 4.31 -11.57
C GLY A 102 6.60 3.40 -10.35
N TRP A 103 7.04 3.89 -9.22
CA TRP A 103 6.96 3.20 -7.93
C TRP A 103 5.52 2.82 -7.52
N SER A 104 4.54 3.59 -7.97
CA SER A 104 3.12 3.30 -7.70
C SER A 104 2.68 1.98 -8.36
N MET A 105 3.13 1.70 -9.59
CA MET A 105 2.92 0.42 -10.26
C MET A 105 3.62 -0.71 -9.50
N GLY A 106 4.91 -0.52 -9.16
CA GLY A 106 5.67 -1.50 -8.38
C GLY A 106 5.01 -1.81 -7.03
N TRP A 107 4.44 -0.80 -6.38
CA TRP A 107 3.72 -0.98 -5.13
C TRP A 107 2.43 -1.80 -5.33
N LYS A 108 1.69 -1.56 -6.41
CA LYS A 108 0.50 -2.37 -6.76
C LYS A 108 0.85 -3.83 -7.03
N VAL A 109 2.01 -4.12 -7.66
CA VAL A 109 2.52 -5.49 -7.79
C VAL A 109 2.64 -6.15 -6.41
N CYS A 110 3.26 -5.45 -5.45
CA CYS A 110 3.40 -5.96 -4.08
C CYS A 110 2.06 -6.16 -3.38
N PHE A 111 1.10 -5.26 -3.58
CA PHE A 111 -0.24 -5.42 -3.03
C PHE A 111 -0.95 -6.66 -3.57
N TRP A 112 -0.95 -6.88 -4.90
CA TRP A 112 -1.60 -8.04 -5.49
C TRP A 112 -0.91 -9.36 -5.10
N ALA A 113 0.42 -9.34 -4.95
CA ALA A 113 1.13 -10.48 -4.38
C ALA A 113 0.68 -10.78 -2.93
N ARG A 114 0.48 -9.75 -2.10
CA ARG A 114 -0.07 -9.90 -0.74
C ARG A 114 -1.54 -10.32 -0.73
N MET A 115 -2.29 -9.99 -1.79
CA MET A 115 -3.65 -10.47 -2.01
C MET A 115 -3.70 -11.94 -2.44
N LEU A 116 -2.56 -12.60 -2.56
CA LEU A 116 -2.42 -13.98 -3.04
C LEU A 116 -2.89 -14.15 -4.50
N ASP A 117 -2.93 -13.06 -5.25
CA ASP A 117 -3.26 -13.04 -6.68
C ASP A 117 -1.98 -12.87 -7.50
N GLY A 118 -1.28 -14.00 -7.69
CA GLY A 118 -0.01 -14.03 -8.41
C GLY A 118 -0.15 -13.73 -9.91
N ASP A 119 -1.26 -14.11 -10.51
CA ASP A 119 -1.52 -13.86 -11.94
C ASP A 119 -1.71 -12.37 -12.20
N HIS A 120 -2.45 -11.69 -11.34
CA HIS A 120 -2.63 -10.24 -11.42
C HIS A 120 -1.29 -9.51 -11.18
N ALA A 121 -0.56 -9.88 -10.14
CA ALA A 121 0.76 -9.31 -9.87
C ALA A 121 1.72 -9.49 -11.06
N TYR A 122 1.73 -10.68 -11.68
CA TYR A 122 2.54 -10.95 -12.87
C TYR A 122 2.12 -10.11 -14.08
N GLN A 123 0.81 -9.90 -14.27
CA GLN A 123 0.34 -9.01 -15.34
C GLN A 123 0.83 -7.58 -15.14
N LEU A 124 0.82 -7.07 -13.92
CA LEU A 124 1.34 -5.73 -13.61
C LEU A 124 2.86 -5.62 -13.83
N ILE A 125 3.63 -6.68 -13.53
CA ILE A 125 5.06 -6.73 -13.86
C ILE A 125 5.26 -6.61 -15.38
N LYS A 126 4.48 -7.33 -16.18
CA LYS A 126 4.56 -7.20 -17.65
C LYS A 126 4.22 -5.78 -18.12
N ASN A 127 3.20 -5.17 -17.52
CA ASN A 127 2.83 -3.79 -17.84
C ASN A 127 3.96 -2.81 -17.48
N GLN A 128 4.60 -2.99 -16.33
CA GLN A 128 5.74 -2.17 -15.90
C GLN A 128 6.95 -2.30 -16.82
N LEU A 129 7.17 -3.48 -17.40
CA LEU A 129 8.27 -3.75 -18.33
C LEU A 129 7.96 -3.39 -19.79
N THR A 130 6.77 -2.82 -20.06
CA THR A 130 6.43 -2.36 -21.41
C THR A 130 7.35 -1.19 -21.79
N TYR A 131 7.93 -1.28 -22.99
CA TYR A 131 8.79 -0.22 -23.51
C TYR A 131 8.04 1.11 -23.71
N VAL A 132 8.63 2.18 -23.25
CA VAL A 132 8.13 3.55 -23.45
C VAL A 132 9.17 4.38 -24.19
N SER A 133 8.76 4.97 -25.32
CA SER A 133 9.64 5.88 -26.06
C SER A 133 9.91 7.15 -25.23
N PRO A 134 11.16 7.63 -25.18
CA PRO A 134 11.50 8.89 -24.51
C PRO A 134 10.77 10.12 -25.10
N GLU A 135 10.23 10.00 -26.31
CA GLU A 135 9.50 11.08 -26.98
C GLU A 135 8.04 11.18 -26.51
N ILE A 136 7.53 10.16 -25.82
CA ILE A 136 6.17 10.17 -25.28
C ILE A 136 6.15 11.02 -23.99
N GLN A 137 5.57 12.20 -24.08
CA GLN A 137 5.47 13.14 -22.95
C GLN A 137 4.08 13.17 -22.30
N LYS A 138 3.18 12.29 -22.67
CA LYS A 138 1.78 12.33 -22.21
C LYS A 138 1.32 10.97 -21.68
N GLY A 139 0.62 11.02 -20.56
CA GLY A 139 -0.14 9.90 -20.01
C GLY A 139 0.32 9.44 -18.62
N GLN A 140 -0.60 8.87 -17.88
CA GLN A 140 -0.33 8.15 -16.63
C GLN A 140 -0.10 6.66 -16.95
N GLY A 141 0.84 6.36 -17.82
CA GLY A 141 1.18 4.99 -18.14
C GLY A 141 2.43 4.56 -17.39
N GLY A 142 2.41 3.38 -16.80
CA GLY A 142 3.63 2.69 -16.37
C GLY A 142 4.45 2.27 -17.58
N GLY A 143 5.56 1.61 -17.36
CA GLY A 143 6.45 1.12 -18.38
C GLY A 143 7.90 1.45 -18.06
N THR A 144 8.78 1.15 -19.00
CA THR A 144 10.22 1.28 -18.77
C THR A 144 10.87 1.97 -19.97
N TYR A 145 11.70 2.97 -19.70
CA TYR A 145 12.51 3.65 -20.69
C TYR A 145 13.72 2.80 -21.12
N PRO A 146 14.38 3.12 -22.28
CA PRO A 146 15.54 2.36 -22.75
C PRO A 146 16.70 2.27 -21.77
N ASN A 147 16.82 3.25 -20.86
CA ASN A 147 17.84 3.30 -19.81
C ASN A 147 17.46 2.48 -18.56
N LEU A 148 16.40 1.69 -18.63
CA LEU A 148 15.82 0.86 -17.56
C LEU A 148 15.20 1.65 -16.39
N PHE A 149 15.06 2.96 -16.50
CA PHE A 149 14.27 3.73 -15.55
C PHE A 149 12.78 3.50 -15.80
N ASP A 150 12.00 3.55 -14.74
CA ASP A 150 10.56 3.45 -14.89
C ASP A 150 9.98 4.71 -15.58
N ALA A 151 8.89 4.52 -16.30
CA ALA A 151 8.29 5.61 -17.05
C ALA A 151 7.26 6.36 -16.20
N HIS A 152 7.60 7.62 -15.90
CA HIS A 152 6.72 8.56 -15.23
C HIS A 152 6.74 9.90 -15.98
N PRO A 153 6.21 9.96 -17.23
CA PRO A 153 6.27 11.19 -18.00
C PRO A 153 5.63 12.38 -17.26
N PRO A 154 6.28 13.56 -17.26
CA PRO A 154 7.51 13.89 -17.98
C PRO A 154 8.81 13.56 -17.24
N PHE A 155 8.73 12.88 -16.10
CA PHE A 155 9.91 12.55 -15.29
C PHE A 155 10.47 11.18 -15.65
N GLN A 156 11.78 11.04 -15.51
CA GLN A 156 12.48 9.76 -15.52
C GLN A 156 12.92 9.48 -14.07
N ILE A 157 12.38 8.45 -13.48
CA ILE A 157 12.61 8.09 -12.07
C ILE A 157 13.22 6.68 -12.01
#